data_0b9005490f7b6fb0de6741d71748f74f
#
_entry.id   0b9005490f7b6fb0de6741d71748f74f
#
_cell.length_a   1.000
_cell.length_b   1.000
_cell.length_c   1.000
_cell.angle_alpha   90.00
_cell.angle_beta   90.00
_cell.angle_gamma   90.00
#
_symmetry.space_group_name_H-M   'P 1'
#
loop_
_entity.id
_entity.type
_entity.pdbx_description
1 polymer ?
#
loop_
_entity_poly.entity_id
_entity_poly.type
_entity_poly.pdbx_seq_one_letter_code
_entity_poly.pdbx_strand_id
1 'polypeptide(L)'
;EYKAHCMAESGESLTRDSLSAMYYDLNKLYYGGACKVDKEVAYEWMRIPHFYNSFYVYKYATSFCAAVALSRGILSGDKEKIAAYRRFLTLGGSMPPIEELKTAGVDMSTPQPVCDALDYFAELIMQYQNLLNDEG
;
A
#
# COMPACT_ATOMS: atom_id res chain seq x y z
N GLU A 1 -5.51 -8.35 -7.32
CA GLU A 1 -4.93 -9.66 -6.97
C GLU A 1 -5.86 -10.44 -6.02
N TYR A 2 -6.23 -9.89 -4.86
CA TYR A 2 -7.12 -10.56 -3.90
C TYR A 2 -8.47 -11.01 -4.52
N LYS A 3 -9.13 -10.13 -5.28
CA LYS A 3 -10.40 -10.48 -5.95
C LYS A 3 -10.23 -11.63 -6.96
N ALA A 4 -9.13 -11.66 -7.71
CA ALA A 4 -8.86 -12.74 -8.64
C ALA A 4 -8.66 -14.08 -7.92
N HIS A 5 -7.98 -14.09 -6.76
CA HIS A 5 -7.87 -15.29 -5.92
C HIS A 5 -9.23 -15.74 -5.39
N CYS A 6 -10.06 -14.83 -4.90
CA CYS A 6 -11.41 -15.18 -4.44
C CYS A 6 -12.26 -15.78 -5.57
N MET A 7 -12.20 -15.24 -6.79
CA MET A 7 -12.88 -15.81 -7.96
C MET A 7 -12.40 -17.24 -8.26
N ALA A 8 -11.08 -17.46 -8.25
CA ALA A 8 -10.52 -18.79 -8.49
C ALA A 8 -10.95 -19.80 -7.41
N GLU A 9 -10.94 -19.39 -6.15
CA GLU A 9 -11.38 -20.23 -5.02
C GLU A 9 -12.88 -20.57 -5.07
N SER A 10 -13.71 -19.65 -5.58
CA SER A 10 -15.16 -19.90 -5.79
C SER A 10 -15.46 -20.72 -7.04
N GLY A 11 -14.44 -21.10 -7.82
CA GLY A 11 -14.61 -21.87 -9.05
C GLY A 11 -15.03 -21.03 -10.26
N GLU A 12 -14.96 -19.71 -10.15
CA GLU A 12 -15.21 -18.80 -11.27
C GLU A 12 -14.04 -18.80 -12.27
N SER A 13 -14.35 -18.68 -13.55
CA SER A 13 -13.32 -18.65 -14.60
C SER A 13 -12.62 -17.29 -14.64
N LEU A 14 -11.30 -17.28 -14.49
CA LEU A 14 -10.48 -16.12 -14.74
C LEU A 14 -10.24 -15.97 -16.25
N THR A 15 -11.04 -15.13 -16.88
CA THR A 15 -10.91 -14.81 -18.30
C THR A 15 -10.30 -13.43 -18.48
N ARG A 16 -9.78 -13.15 -19.68
CA ARG A 16 -9.34 -11.79 -20.04
C ARG A 16 -10.44 -10.77 -19.78
N ASP A 17 -11.66 -11.08 -20.15
CA ASP A 17 -12.76 -10.14 -20.08
C ASP A 17 -13.21 -9.89 -18.64
N SER A 18 -13.29 -10.94 -17.78
CA SER A 18 -13.62 -10.78 -16.35
C SER A 18 -12.54 -10.00 -15.60
N LEU A 19 -11.26 -10.28 -15.85
CA LEU A 19 -10.15 -9.55 -15.22
C LEU A 19 -10.08 -8.10 -15.69
N SER A 20 -10.31 -7.84 -16.99
CA SER A 20 -10.30 -6.47 -17.53
C SER A 20 -11.47 -5.64 -17.01
N ALA A 21 -12.66 -6.23 -16.89
CA ALA A 21 -13.81 -5.56 -16.28
C ALA A 21 -13.54 -5.21 -14.82
N MET A 22 -13.03 -6.16 -14.04
CA MET A 22 -12.66 -5.95 -12.63
C MET A 22 -11.60 -4.85 -12.48
N TYR A 23 -10.56 -4.86 -13.31
CA TYR A 23 -9.49 -3.86 -13.24
C TYR A 23 -10.00 -2.48 -13.59
N TYR A 24 -10.86 -2.35 -14.62
CA TYR A 24 -11.51 -1.10 -14.99
C TYR A 24 -12.39 -0.54 -13.86
N ASP A 25 -13.21 -1.39 -13.24
CA ASP A 25 -14.07 -0.98 -12.14
C ASP A 25 -13.28 -0.54 -10.90
N LEU A 26 -12.16 -1.18 -10.61
CA LEU A 26 -11.25 -0.73 -9.55
C LEU A 26 -10.65 0.64 -9.87
N ASN A 27 -10.22 0.89 -11.11
CA ASN A 27 -9.73 2.21 -11.52
C ASN A 27 -10.81 3.28 -11.34
N LYS A 28 -12.05 3.00 -11.77
CA LYS A 28 -13.18 3.92 -11.54
C LYS A 28 -13.43 4.20 -10.06
N LEU A 29 -13.32 3.18 -9.22
CA LEU A 29 -13.53 3.31 -7.78
C LEU A 29 -12.46 4.22 -7.14
N TYR A 30 -11.19 4.02 -7.48
CA TYR A 30 -10.10 4.74 -6.82
C TYR A 30 -9.84 6.13 -7.40
N TYR A 31 -10.02 6.34 -8.70
CA TYR A 31 -9.87 7.65 -9.31
C TYR A 31 -11.14 8.50 -9.28
N GLY A 32 -12.29 7.89 -9.00
CA GLY A 32 -13.56 8.57 -8.79
C GLY A 32 -14.03 9.42 -9.98
N GLY A 33 -14.94 10.35 -9.71
CA GLY A 33 -15.48 11.27 -10.71
C GLY A 33 -14.57 12.44 -11.07
N ALA A 34 -13.48 12.64 -10.33
CA ALA A 34 -12.54 13.75 -10.57
C ALA A 34 -11.60 13.48 -11.77
N CYS A 35 -11.44 12.22 -12.16
CA CYS A 35 -10.55 11.79 -13.22
C CYS A 35 -11.32 10.97 -14.27
N LYS A 36 -11.11 11.29 -15.56
CA LYS A 36 -11.65 10.46 -16.64
C LYS A 36 -10.84 9.17 -16.72
N VAL A 37 -11.50 8.05 -16.54
CA VAL A 37 -10.88 6.72 -16.71
C VAL A 37 -11.08 6.27 -18.15
N ASP A 38 -10.01 6.20 -18.92
CA ASP A 38 -10.04 5.73 -20.30
C ASP A 38 -10.27 4.21 -20.36
N LYS A 39 -10.96 3.74 -21.41
CA LYS A 39 -11.32 2.31 -21.52
C LYS A 39 -10.11 1.39 -21.66
N GLU A 40 -9.02 1.90 -22.21
CA GLU A 40 -7.78 1.20 -22.47
C GLU A 40 -7.10 0.76 -21.16
N VAL A 41 -7.32 1.45 -20.04
CA VAL A 41 -6.78 1.05 -18.72
C VAL A 41 -7.24 -0.32 -18.29
N ALA A 42 -8.40 -0.79 -18.80
CA ALA A 42 -8.91 -2.13 -18.54
C ALA A 42 -7.89 -3.26 -18.85
N TYR A 43 -6.97 -2.99 -19.77
CA TYR A 43 -5.97 -3.97 -20.21
C TYR A 43 -4.59 -3.78 -19.60
N GLU A 44 -4.39 -2.76 -18.78
CA GLU A 44 -3.08 -2.44 -18.21
C GLU A 44 -2.52 -3.55 -17.33
N TRP A 45 -3.36 -4.28 -16.61
CA TRP A 45 -2.95 -5.40 -15.78
C TRP A 45 -2.14 -6.46 -16.53
N MET A 46 -2.38 -6.63 -17.85
CA MET A 46 -1.72 -7.64 -18.68
C MET A 46 -0.21 -7.39 -18.82
N ARG A 47 0.23 -6.13 -18.75
CA ARG A 47 1.65 -5.75 -18.90
C ARG A 47 2.40 -5.67 -17.57
N ILE A 48 1.74 -5.87 -16.44
CA ILE A 48 2.35 -5.79 -15.12
C ILE A 48 2.80 -7.19 -14.70
N PRO A 49 4.12 -7.51 -14.79
CA PRO A 49 4.60 -8.86 -14.54
C PRO A 49 4.37 -9.35 -13.11
N HIS A 50 4.23 -8.42 -12.16
CA HIS A 50 4.00 -8.72 -10.74
C HIS A 50 2.69 -9.46 -10.48
N PHE A 51 1.65 -9.24 -11.31
CA PHE A 51 0.38 -9.96 -11.18
C PHE A 51 0.49 -11.45 -11.56
N TYR A 52 1.55 -11.85 -12.24
CA TYR A 52 1.81 -13.25 -12.60
C TYR A 52 2.62 -14.00 -11.53
N ASN A 53 2.97 -13.32 -10.44
CA ASN A 53 3.61 -13.90 -9.26
C ASN A 53 2.67 -13.75 -8.06
N SER A 54 2.11 -14.87 -7.60
CA SER A 54 1.12 -14.89 -6.52
C SER A 54 1.54 -14.04 -5.32
N PHE A 55 0.65 -13.14 -4.93
CA PHE A 55 0.81 -12.26 -3.76
C PHE A 55 2.08 -11.40 -3.77
N TYR A 56 2.54 -11.00 -4.96
CA TYR A 56 3.73 -10.15 -5.04
C TYR A 56 3.41 -8.66 -4.98
N VAL A 57 2.33 -8.21 -5.66
CA VAL A 57 2.01 -6.77 -5.82
C VAL A 57 1.75 -6.07 -4.50
N TYR A 58 1.00 -6.69 -3.57
CA TYR A 58 0.64 -6.07 -2.30
C TYR A 58 1.85 -5.70 -1.43
N LYS A 59 3.00 -6.33 -1.63
CA LYS A 59 4.23 -6.06 -0.86
C LYS A 59 4.69 -4.63 -0.95
N TYR A 60 4.44 -3.97 -2.08
CA TYR A 60 4.78 -2.55 -2.26
C TYR A 60 3.95 -1.65 -1.33
N ALA A 61 2.65 -1.89 -1.24
CA ALA A 61 1.78 -1.13 -0.36
C ALA A 61 2.10 -1.36 1.11
N THR A 62 2.28 -2.61 1.53
CA THR A 62 2.61 -2.96 2.92
C THR A 62 3.97 -2.41 3.34
N SER A 63 4.98 -2.54 2.48
CA SER A 63 6.32 -1.99 2.74
C SER A 63 6.30 -0.47 2.86
N PHE A 64 5.51 0.20 2.02
CA PHE A 64 5.36 1.65 2.07
C PHE A 64 4.69 2.10 3.38
N CYS A 65 3.62 1.44 3.80
CA CYS A 65 2.95 1.75 5.08
C CYS A 65 3.89 1.54 6.27
N ALA A 66 4.67 0.45 6.28
CA ALA A 66 5.68 0.21 7.31
C ALA A 66 6.76 1.32 7.32
N ALA A 67 7.23 1.74 6.14
CA ALA A 67 8.21 2.82 6.02
C ALA A 67 7.67 4.16 6.53
N VAL A 68 6.40 4.48 6.25
CA VAL A 68 5.74 5.68 6.79
C VAL A 68 5.68 5.62 8.31
N ALA A 69 5.25 4.51 8.91
CA ALA A 69 5.19 4.34 10.35
C ALA A 69 6.57 4.51 11.01
N LEU A 70 7.61 3.87 10.45
CA LEU A 70 8.98 3.97 10.94
C LEU A 70 9.53 5.40 10.83
N SER A 71 9.35 6.05 9.67
CA SER A 71 9.85 7.41 9.44
C SER A 71 9.19 8.44 10.36
N ARG A 72 7.88 8.38 10.54
CA ARG A 72 7.16 9.23 11.50
C ARG A 72 7.64 9.00 12.94
N GLY A 73 7.88 7.73 13.31
CA GLY A 73 8.44 7.38 14.61
C GLY A 73 9.82 8.01 14.84
N ILE A 74 10.69 8.00 13.84
CA ILE A 74 12.03 8.60 13.90
C ILE A 74 11.94 10.13 13.97
N LEU A 75 11.12 10.73 13.09
CA LEU A 75 10.96 12.18 12.99
C LEU A 75 10.29 12.81 14.20
N SER A 76 9.54 12.03 14.99
CA SER A 76 8.99 12.51 16.28
C SER A 76 10.06 12.82 17.33
N GLY A 77 11.32 12.38 17.11
CA GLY A 77 12.39 12.54 18.06
C GLY A 77 12.34 11.58 19.27
N ASP A 78 11.41 10.63 19.27
CA ASP A 78 11.28 9.61 20.31
C ASP A 78 12.49 8.68 20.32
N LYS A 79 13.26 8.76 21.41
CA LYS A 79 14.51 8.00 21.56
C LYS A 79 14.29 6.49 21.56
N GLU A 80 13.16 6.03 22.08
CA GLU A 80 12.84 4.59 22.12
C GLU A 80 12.54 4.06 20.72
N LYS A 81 11.78 4.80 19.93
CA LYS A 81 11.49 4.47 18.53
C LYS A 81 12.75 4.49 17.67
N ILE A 82 13.61 5.49 17.86
CA ILE A 82 14.91 5.55 17.17
C ILE A 82 15.80 4.34 17.55
N ALA A 83 15.85 3.98 18.83
CA ALA A 83 16.62 2.83 19.28
C ALA A 83 16.04 1.51 18.75
N ALA A 84 14.70 1.38 18.70
CA ALA A 84 14.01 0.24 18.13
C ALA A 84 14.31 0.08 16.63
N TYR A 85 14.26 1.17 15.86
CA TYR A 85 14.63 1.17 14.45
C TYR A 85 16.10 0.76 14.23
N ARG A 86 17.03 1.26 15.04
CA ARG A 86 18.44 0.85 14.96
C ARG A 86 18.61 -0.65 15.23
N ARG A 87 17.90 -1.21 16.20
CA ARG A 87 17.90 -2.67 16.43
C ARG A 87 17.38 -3.42 15.21
N PHE A 88 16.26 -2.98 14.64
CA PHE A 88 15.72 -3.57 13.42
C PHE A 88 16.76 -3.65 12.29
N LEU A 89 17.52 -2.58 12.05
CA LEU A 89 18.58 -2.57 11.03
C LEU A 89 19.72 -3.57 11.28
N THR A 90 19.89 -4.03 12.52
CA THR A 90 20.93 -5.02 12.87
C THR A 90 20.48 -6.46 12.74
N LEU A 91 19.19 -6.72 12.49
CA LEU A 91 18.64 -8.08 12.43
C LEU A 91 19.01 -8.80 11.13
N GLY A 92 19.10 -8.08 10.02
CA GLY A 92 19.62 -8.60 8.75
C GLY A 92 18.87 -9.82 8.20
N GLY A 93 17.56 -9.93 8.43
CA GLY A 93 16.76 -11.06 7.95
C GLY A 93 16.89 -12.31 8.81
N SER A 94 17.23 -12.18 10.09
CA SER A 94 17.40 -13.30 11.03
C SER A 94 16.08 -13.93 11.51
N MET A 95 14.94 -13.29 11.23
CA MET A 95 13.61 -13.75 11.60
C MET A 95 12.57 -13.39 10.51
N PRO A 96 11.33 -13.90 10.60
CA PRO A 96 10.27 -13.53 9.65
C PRO A 96 10.03 -12.02 9.60
N PRO A 97 9.73 -11.44 8.41
CA PRO A 97 9.63 -9.99 8.23
C PRO A 97 8.66 -9.27 9.17
N ILE A 98 7.50 -9.90 9.48
CA ILE A 98 6.53 -9.31 10.40
C ILE A 98 7.11 -9.20 11.81
N GLU A 99 7.83 -10.23 12.28
CA GLU A 99 8.46 -10.24 13.59
C GLU A 99 9.62 -9.23 13.66
N GLU A 100 10.39 -9.08 12.57
CA GLU A 100 11.41 -8.04 12.48
C GLU A 100 10.80 -6.63 12.60
N LEU A 101 9.71 -6.35 11.89
CA LEU A 101 9.02 -5.05 11.96
C LEU A 101 8.43 -4.79 13.36
N LYS A 102 7.94 -5.81 14.04
CA LYS A 102 7.48 -5.69 15.46
C LYS A 102 8.59 -5.23 16.38
N THR A 103 9.84 -5.63 16.14
CA THR A 103 10.98 -5.13 16.96
C THR A 103 11.22 -3.63 16.80
N ALA A 104 10.79 -3.06 15.67
CA ALA A 104 10.80 -1.63 15.42
C ALA A 104 9.51 -0.91 15.85
N GLY A 105 8.56 -1.63 16.43
CA GLY A 105 7.28 -1.10 16.89
C GLY A 105 6.20 -1.02 15.82
N VAL A 106 6.37 -1.70 14.67
CA VAL A 106 5.39 -1.73 13.58
C VAL A 106 4.82 -3.13 13.41
N ASP A 107 3.56 -3.33 13.79
CA ASP A 107 2.87 -4.62 13.68
C ASP A 107 2.00 -4.68 12.42
N MET A 108 2.56 -5.22 11.33
CA MET A 108 1.86 -5.41 10.06
C MET A 108 0.82 -6.54 10.07
N SER A 109 0.65 -7.28 11.19
CA SER A 109 -0.45 -8.23 11.36
C SER A 109 -1.77 -7.55 11.74
N THR A 110 -1.73 -6.24 11.98
CA THR A 110 -2.90 -5.39 12.28
C THR A 110 -3.14 -4.38 11.17
N PRO A 111 -4.34 -3.82 11.02
CA PRO A 111 -4.60 -2.76 10.05
C PRO A 111 -3.97 -1.41 10.41
N GLN A 112 -3.49 -1.23 11.65
CA GLN A 112 -3.07 0.06 12.17
C GLN A 112 -2.00 0.76 11.32
N PRO A 113 -0.91 0.13 10.87
CA PRO A 113 0.10 0.82 10.06
C PRO A 113 -0.44 1.32 8.71
N VAL A 114 -1.44 0.62 8.15
CA VAL A 114 -2.12 1.07 6.91
C VAL A 114 -3.01 2.27 7.20
N CYS A 115 -3.80 2.23 8.27
CA CYS A 115 -4.64 3.36 8.68
C CYS A 115 -3.78 4.60 8.96
N ASP A 116 -2.70 4.47 9.72
CA ASP A 116 -1.78 5.57 10.04
C ASP A 116 -1.15 6.19 8.78
N ALA A 117 -0.83 5.37 7.78
CA ALA A 117 -0.29 5.85 6.51
C ALA A 117 -1.33 6.62 5.69
N LEU A 118 -2.60 6.17 5.69
CA LEU A 118 -3.71 6.84 5.02
C LEU A 118 -4.08 8.16 5.71
N ASP A 119 -4.08 8.19 7.04
CA ASP A 119 -4.30 9.41 7.82
C ASP A 119 -3.20 10.45 7.54
N TYR A 120 -1.95 10.00 7.48
CA TYR A 120 -0.84 10.88 7.09
C TYR A 120 -0.96 11.40 5.67
N PHE A 121 -1.42 10.58 4.74
CA PHE A 121 -1.70 11.03 3.38
C PHE A 121 -2.77 12.13 3.37
N ALA A 122 -3.85 11.98 4.15
CA ALA A 122 -4.86 13.02 4.29
C ALA A 122 -4.30 14.32 4.88
N GLU A 123 -3.42 14.24 5.90
CA GLU A 123 -2.70 15.39 6.45
C GLU A 123 -1.90 16.13 5.36
N LEU A 124 -1.17 15.37 4.51
CA LEU A 124 -0.36 15.95 3.44
C LEU A 124 -1.22 16.64 2.36
N ILE A 125 -2.39 16.09 2.02
CA ILE A 125 -3.33 16.73 1.10
C ILE A 125 -3.78 18.08 1.66
N MET A 126 -4.14 18.15 2.95
CA MET A 126 -4.54 19.41 3.57
C MET A 126 -3.40 20.44 3.58
N GLN A 127 -2.18 20.01 3.88
CA GLN A 127 -1.01 20.89 3.83
C GLN A 127 -0.76 21.43 2.41
N TYR A 128 -0.87 20.57 1.42
CA TYR A 128 -0.73 20.96 0.01
C TYR A 128 -1.80 21.96 -0.42
N GLN A 129 -3.07 21.76 -0.03
CA GLN A 129 -4.15 22.70 -0.31
C GLN A 129 -3.90 24.07 0.34
N ASN A 130 -3.41 24.10 1.57
CA ASN A 130 -3.08 25.35 2.26
C ASN A 130 -1.97 26.12 1.53
N LEU A 131 -0.91 25.42 1.12
CA LEU A 131 0.18 26.06 0.35
C LEU A 131 -0.32 26.67 -0.97
N LEU A 132 -1.23 25.99 -1.69
CA LEU A 132 -1.80 26.55 -2.92
C LEU A 132 -2.67 27.78 -2.66
N ASN A 133 -3.34 27.84 -1.51
CA ASN A 133 -4.16 29.01 -1.15
C ASN A 133 -3.34 30.20 -0.67
N ASP A 134 -2.15 29.97 -0.09
CA ASP A 134 -1.25 31.02 0.39
C ASP A 134 -0.45 31.69 -0.74
N GLU A 135 -0.32 31.04 -1.90
CA GLU A 135 0.37 31.58 -3.08
C GLU A 135 -0.56 32.36 -4.04
N GLY A 136 -1.86 32.45 -3.77
CA GLY A 136 -2.88 33.12 -4.60
C GLY A 136 -3.36 34.41 -3.99
#